data_6a93597bfe9130ea64218082cea4d828
#
_entry.id   6a93597bfe9130ea64218082cea4d828
#
_cell.length_a   1.000
_cell.length_b   1.000
_cell.length_c   1.000
_cell.angle_alpha   90.00
_cell.angle_beta   90.00
_cell.angle_gamma   90.00
#
_symmetry.space_group_name_H-M   'P 1'
#
loop_
_entity.id
_entity.type
_entity.pdbx_description
1 polymer ?
#
loop_
_entity_poly.entity_id
_entity_poly.type
_entity_poly.pdbx_seq_one_letter_code
_entity_poly.pdbx_strand_id
1 'polypeptide(L)'
;MTHAPATEDPTRDSEPRQRPAKAPRPAALKRRGRRENLAGYLFMSPWIAGFLLLTAGPMIASLYFAFTDYNLFDAPRWIGLDNFSEMFADPRWRHSVRVTLWYVAVGTPLKLIAALGVALLLAQKRRGQAFYRAAFYAPSLIGASVSIAIVWKAIFSDDAIVDRTQQIFGIDVGGWTGDPEMIIYSLVALTVWQFGAPMVIFLAGLKQVPRELYEAAEVDGAGPWRRFWNITLPMISPVLFFNVLLETIHSFQIFSSAYIVGGGAGGNACGPADGSMVYTCYLYVQGFENSRMGLASAMAWLLLVAVALVTAVLFWSQKRWVHYEEGA
;
A
#
# COMPACT_ATOMS: atom_id res chain seq x y z
N MET A 1 -67.28 40.40 -48.89
CA MET A 1 -68.69 40.17 -48.52
C MET A 1 -68.71 38.73 -48.09
N THR A 2 -68.90 38.33 -46.91
CA THR A 2 -69.77 38.54 -45.83
C THR A 2 -69.19 37.87 -44.58
N HIS A 3 -69.09 38.61 -43.46
CA HIS A 3 -68.66 38.05 -42.15
C HIS A 3 -69.81 37.17 -41.63
N ALA A 4 -69.45 35.99 -41.10
CA ALA A 4 -70.29 35.18 -40.22
C ALA A 4 -69.66 35.23 -38.79
N PRO A 5 -70.54 35.44 -37.73
CA PRO A 5 -70.08 35.58 -36.37
C PRO A 5 -69.74 34.22 -35.74
N ALA A 6 -68.68 34.17 -34.93
CA ALA A 6 -68.30 33.02 -34.10
C ALA A 6 -69.36 32.82 -32.99
N THR A 7 -69.95 31.63 -32.92
CA THR A 7 -70.78 31.16 -31.81
C THR A 7 -69.86 30.80 -30.59
N GLU A 8 -70.04 31.49 -29.48
CA GLU A 8 -69.53 31.16 -28.15
C GLU A 8 -70.13 29.81 -27.68
N ASP A 9 -69.24 28.88 -27.31
CA ASP A 9 -69.60 27.61 -26.67
C ASP A 9 -69.66 27.82 -25.15
N PRO A 10 -70.84 27.65 -24.49
CA PRO A 10 -71.01 27.92 -23.05
C PRO A 10 -70.64 26.74 -22.13
N THR A 11 -69.86 25.73 -22.54
CA THR A 11 -69.55 24.59 -21.72
C THR A 11 -68.03 24.48 -21.37
N ARG A 12 -67.44 25.53 -20.80
CA ARG A 12 -66.21 25.39 -20.04
C ARG A 12 -66.56 25.09 -18.59
N ASP A 13 -66.79 23.81 -18.33
CA ASP A 13 -66.91 23.25 -17.00
C ASP A 13 -65.74 23.60 -16.11
N SER A 14 -66.08 24.10 -14.95
CA SER A 14 -65.18 24.45 -13.85
C SER A 14 -64.36 23.26 -13.38
N GLU A 15 -63.08 23.18 -13.82
CA GLU A 15 -62.11 22.30 -13.15
C GLU A 15 -61.95 22.69 -11.68
N PRO A 16 -62.10 21.77 -10.73
CA PRO A 16 -61.90 22.08 -9.32
C PRO A 16 -60.40 22.42 -9.09
N ARG A 17 -60.17 23.70 -8.73
CA ARG A 17 -58.85 24.17 -8.29
C ARG A 17 -58.34 23.24 -7.19
N GLN A 18 -57.39 22.36 -7.52
CA GLN A 18 -56.62 21.58 -6.54
C GLN A 18 -55.92 22.56 -5.62
N ARG A 19 -56.34 22.58 -4.35
CA ARG A 19 -55.64 23.34 -3.30
C ARG A 19 -54.20 22.86 -3.23
N PRO A 20 -53.19 23.77 -3.30
CA PRO A 20 -51.80 23.37 -3.17
C PRO A 20 -51.60 22.61 -1.85
N ALA A 21 -51.03 21.41 -1.95
CA ALA A 21 -50.70 20.58 -0.79
C ALA A 21 -49.83 21.40 0.19
N LYS A 22 -50.31 21.52 1.43
CA LYS A 22 -49.61 22.27 2.48
C LYS A 22 -48.17 21.74 2.60
N ALA A 23 -47.15 22.57 2.29
CA ALA A 23 -45.76 22.25 2.47
C ALA A 23 -45.48 21.67 3.89
N PRO A 24 -44.73 20.60 4.03
CA PRO A 24 -44.51 19.96 5.32
C PRO A 24 -43.85 20.94 6.29
N ARG A 25 -44.37 21.02 7.51
CA ARG A 25 -43.91 21.94 8.55
C ARG A 25 -42.46 21.68 8.90
N PRO A 26 -41.57 22.68 9.10
CA PRO A 26 -40.14 22.52 9.30
C PRO A 26 -39.75 21.65 10.50
N ALA A 27 -40.62 21.48 11.51
CA ALA A 27 -40.42 20.58 12.64
C ALA A 27 -40.53 19.08 12.28
N ALA A 28 -41.33 18.72 11.25
CA ALA A 28 -41.45 17.33 10.78
C ALA A 28 -40.21 16.89 9.97
N LEU A 29 -39.63 17.79 9.22
CA LEU A 29 -38.36 17.55 8.48
C LEU A 29 -37.18 17.33 9.44
N LYS A 30 -37.04 18.11 10.52
CA LYS A 30 -36.01 17.92 11.56
C LYS A 30 -36.17 16.59 12.31
N ARG A 31 -37.36 16.12 12.60
CA ARG A 31 -37.63 14.84 13.26
C ARG A 31 -37.33 13.64 12.35
N ARG A 32 -37.60 13.76 11.06
CA ARG A 32 -37.31 12.71 10.07
C ARG A 32 -35.82 12.51 9.87
N GLY A 33 -35.06 13.60 9.69
CA GLY A 33 -33.59 13.53 9.60
C GLY A 33 -32.93 12.96 10.85
N ARG A 34 -33.47 13.24 12.06
CA ARG A 34 -32.90 12.69 13.32
C ARG A 34 -33.17 11.18 13.47
N ARG A 35 -34.31 10.66 12.99
CA ARG A 35 -34.58 9.20 12.96
C ARG A 35 -33.79 8.49 11.89
N GLU A 36 -33.59 9.08 10.74
CA GLU A 36 -32.75 8.54 9.66
C GLU A 36 -31.29 8.50 10.07
N ASN A 37 -30.77 9.53 10.75
CA ASN A 37 -29.43 9.53 11.32
C ASN A 37 -29.25 8.48 12.40
N LEU A 38 -30.24 8.31 13.32
CA LEU A 38 -30.18 7.29 14.36
C LEU A 38 -30.20 5.88 13.76
N ALA A 39 -31.02 5.63 12.76
CA ALA A 39 -31.00 4.36 12.03
C ALA A 39 -29.65 4.12 11.33
N GLY A 40 -29.03 5.15 10.74
CA GLY A 40 -27.69 5.08 10.16
C GLY A 40 -26.64 4.73 11.19
N TYR A 41 -26.61 5.38 12.36
CA TYR A 41 -25.67 5.05 13.45
C TYR A 41 -25.90 3.65 14.02
N LEU A 42 -27.16 3.21 14.14
CA LEU A 42 -27.47 1.86 14.58
C LEU A 42 -26.98 0.79 13.59
N PHE A 43 -27.12 1.06 12.28
CA PHE A 43 -26.59 0.18 11.23
C PHE A 43 -25.06 0.12 11.22
N MET A 44 -24.39 1.25 11.49
CA MET A 44 -22.92 1.33 11.57
C MET A 44 -22.38 0.85 12.93
N SER A 45 -23.24 0.72 13.96
CA SER A 45 -22.78 0.44 15.33
C SER A 45 -21.95 -0.85 15.47
N PRO A 46 -22.22 -1.98 14.80
CA PRO A 46 -21.37 -3.17 14.91
C PRO A 46 -19.96 -2.90 14.37
N TRP A 47 -19.85 -2.18 13.27
CA TRP A 47 -18.55 -1.81 12.69
C TRP A 47 -17.81 -0.82 13.59
N ILE A 48 -18.51 0.24 14.07
CA ILE A 48 -17.93 1.23 15.00
C ILE A 48 -17.45 0.56 16.29
N ALA A 49 -18.27 -0.31 16.87
CA ALA A 49 -17.90 -1.06 18.09
C ALA A 49 -16.66 -1.95 17.84
N GLY A 50 -16.64 -2.69 16.73
CA GLY A 50 -15.48 -3.49 16.34
C GLY A 50 -14.23 -2.63 16.16
N PHE A 51 -14.32 -1.51 15.46
CA PHE A 51 -13.22 -0.57 15.26
C PHE A 51 -12.70 -0.01 16.59
N LEU A 52 -13.60 0.46 17.47
CA LEU A 52 -13.20 1.04 18.76
C LEU A 52 -12.57 0.01 19.70
N LEU A 53 -13.12 -1.22 19.76
CA LEU A 53 -12.65 -2.24 20.67
C LEU A 53 -11.40 -2.98 20.15
N LEU A 54 -11.34 -3.26 18.84
CA LEU A 54 -10.29 -4.12 18.28
C LEU A 54 -9.16 -3.34 17.60
N THR A 55 -9.36 -2.07 17.26
CA THR A 55 -8.35 -1.25 16.58
C THR A 55 -7.97 -0.03 17.42
N ALA A 56 -8.91 0.89 17.65
CA ALA A 56 -8.61 2.14 18.34
C ALA A 56 -8.22 1.92 19.80
N GLY A 57 -8.90 1.01 20.51
CA GLY A 57 -8.60 0.70 21.91
C GLY A 57 -7.17 0.19 22.11
N PRO A 58 -6.76 -0.91 21.45
CA PRO A 58 -5.38 -1.41 21.54
C PRO A 58 -4.35 -0.40 21.04
N MET A 59 -4.68 0.41 20.03
CA MET A 59 -3.81 1.45 19.53
C MET A 59 -3.57 2.55 20.58
N ILE A 60 -4.61 3.02 21.28
CA ILE A 60 -4.48 3.98 22.37
C ILE A 60 -3.72 3.37 23.55
N ALA A 61 -3.99 2.10 23.90
CA ALA A 61 -3.24 1.39 24.92
C ALA A 61 -1.75 1.29 24.57
N SER A 62 -1.42 0.96 23.34
CA SER A 62 -0.03 0.95 22.84
C SER A 62 0.62 2.33 22.95
N LEU A 63 -0.12 3.42 22.67
CA LEU A 63 0.40 4.77 22.87
C LEU A 63 0.75 5.03 24.34
N TYR A 64 -0.12 4.61 25.26
CA TYR A 64 0.17 4.72 26.69
C TYR A 64 1.42 3.89 27.08
N PHE A 65 1.55 2.66 26.57
CA PHE A 65 2.71 1.80 26.86
C PHE A 65 4.03 2.40 26.32
N ALA A 66 4.00 3.18 25.25
CA ALA A 66 5.20 3.85 24.74
C ALA A 66 5.86 4.76 25.76
N PHE A 67 5.12 5.26 26.77
CA PHE A 67 5.62 6.12 27.84
C PHE A 67 5.82 5.36 29.17
N THR A 68 5.77 4.03 29.15
CA THR A 68 5.87 3.18 30.34
C THR A 68 6.98 2.16 30.21
N ASP A 69 7.54 1.73 31.34
CA ASP A 69 8.34 0.51 31.46
C ASP A 69 7.38 -0.68 31.61
N TYR A 70 7.02 -1.28 30.46
CA TYR A 70 6.09 -2.39 30.39
C TYR A 70 6.75 -3.63 29.74
N ASN A 71 6.75 -4.74 30.48
CA ASN A 71 7.45 -5.98 30.12
C ASN A 71 6.52 -7.22 30.00
N LEU A 72 5.21 -7.05 29.93
CA LEU A 72 4.16 -8.11 29.92
C LEU A 72 3.92 -8.82 31.24
N PHE A 73 4.86 -8.82 32.18
CA PHE A 73 4.77 -9.56 33.44
C PHE A 73 4.38 -8.67 34.61
N ASP A 74 4.81 -7.40 34.57
CA ASP A 74 4.56 -6.42 35.61
C ASP A 74 3.57 -5.35 35.17
N ALA A 75 2.97 -4.66 36.13
CA ALA A 75 2.13 -3.52 35.84
C ALA A 75 2.95 -2.38 35.20
N PRO A 76 2.44 -1.70 34.16
CA PRO A 76 3.16 -0.64 33.46
C PRO A 76 3.47 0.53 34.41
N ARG A 77 4.74 0.91 34.52
CA ARG A 77 5.19 2.06 35.31
C ARG A 77 5.49 3.23 34.38
N TRP A 78 4.97 4.40 34.69
CA TRP A 78 5.22 5.60 33.89
C TRP A 78 6.67 6.05 33.97
N ILE A 79 7.37 6.18 32.83
CA ILE A 79 8.76 6.60 32.72
C ILE A 79 8.94 7.81 31.78
N GLY A 80 7.84 8.38 31.28
CA GLY A 80 7.90 9.53 30.38
C GLY A 80 8.53 9.20 29.02
N LEU A 81 9.59 9.92 28.64
CA LEU A 81 10.26 9.79 27.34
C LEU A 81 11.50 8.88 27.35
N ASP A 82 11.75 8.13 28.41
CA ASP A 82 12.96 7.30 28.54
C ASP A 82 13.09 6.24 27.46
N ASN A 83 11.97 5.60 27.05
CA ASN A 83 11.96 4.67 25.91
C ASN A 83 12.46 5.33 24.62
N PHE A 84 12.07 6.57 24.37
CA PHE A 84 12.51 7.30 23.17
C PHE A 84 13.98 7.69 23.25
N SER A 85 14.44 8.15 24.43
CA SER A 85 15.85 8.52 24.65
C SER A 85 16.76 7.32 24.49
N GLU A 86 16.39 6.18 25.06
CA GLU A 86 17.11 4.92 24.93
C GLU A 86 17.15 4.44 23.46
N MET A 87 15.99 4.44 22.80
CA MET A 87 15.89 4.06 21.39
C MET A 87 16.83 4.87 20.49
N PHE A 88 16.86 6.20 20.62
CA PHE A 88 17.75 7.06 19.82
C PHE A 88 19.24 6.88 20.17
N ALA A 89 19.57 6.49 21.39
CA ALA A 89 20.94 6.17 21.79
C ALA A 89 21.42 4.82 21.27
N ASP A 90 20.52 3.89 20.94
CA ASP A 90 20.84 2.52 20.56
C ASP A 90 21.45 2.43 19.13
N PRO A 91 22.69 1.92 18.99
CA PRO A 91 23.31 1.71 17.68
C PRO A 91 22.57 0.70 16.80
N ARG A 92 21.96 -0.37 17.39
CA ARG A 92 21.21 -1.38 16.64
C ARG A 92 19.92 -0.80 16.05
N TRP A 93 19.26 0.08 16.79
CA TRP A 93 18.11 0.79 16.26
C TRP A 93 18.48 1.66 15.05
N ARG A 94 19.58 2.41 15.13
CA ARG A 94 20.09 3.22 14.01
C ARG A 94 20.48 2.36 12.80
N HIS A 95 21.02 1.17 13.02
CA HIS A 95 21.31 0.20 11.97
C HIS A 95 20.01 -0.26 11.30
N SER A 96 18.99 -0.64 12.08
CA SER A 96 17.70 -1.10 11.54
C SER A 96 16.98 -0.02 10.71
N VAL A 97 17.05 1.25 11.13
CA VAL A 97 16.55 2.39 10.33
C VAL A 97 17.28 2.49 8.99
N ARG A 98 18.62 2.40 9.00
CA ARG A 98 19.43 2.47 7.77
C ARG A 98 19.11 1.33 6.81
N VAL A 99 19.04 0.10 7.30
CA VAL A 99 18.69 -1.09 6.51
C VAL A 99 17.30 -0.94 5.90
N THR A 100 16.32 -0.47 6.68
CA THR A 100 14.95 -0.25 6.18
C THR A 100 14.90 0.84 5.12
N LEU A 101 15.55 1.98 5.35
CA LEU A 101 15.58 3.07 4.36
C LEU A 101 16.25 2.63 3.06
N TRP A 102 17.36 1.89 3.16
CA TRP A 102 18.03 1.34 1.99
C TRP A 102 17.11 0.36 1.24
N TYR A 103 16.47 -0.56 1.97
CA TYR A 103 15.54 -1.52 1.40
C TYR A 103 14.35 -0.84 0.68
N VAL A 104 13.75 0.18 1.29
CA VAL A 104 12.66 0.95 0.70
C VAL A 104 13.14 1.70 -0.55
N ALA A 105 14.30 2.37 -0.45
CA ALA A 105 14.84 3.19 -1.54
C ALA A 105 15.25 2.37 -2.77
N VAL A 106 15.66 1.12 -2.59
CA VAL A 106 16.10 0.23 -3.68
C VAL A 106 14.99 -0.74 -4.10
N GLY A 107 14.37 -1.42 -3.14
CA GLY A 107 13.38 -2.47 -3.40
C GLY A 107 12.10 -1.93 -4.04
N THR A 108 11.56 -0.81 -3.52
CA THR A 108 10.33 -0.22 -4.06
C THR A 108 10.46 0.21 -5.52
N PRO A 109 11.47 1.02 -5.92
CA PRO A 109 11.62 1.39 -7.32
C PRO A 109 11.87 0.19 -8.24
N LEU A 110 12.73 -0.75 -7.84
CA LEU A 110 12.99 -1.94 -8.66
C LEU A 110 11.74 -2.77 -8.90
N LYS A 111 10.92 -3.00 -7.86
CA LYS A 111 9.63 -3.69 -7.99
C LYS A 111 8.69 -2.97 -8.94
N LEU A 112 8.57 -1.65 -8.80
CA LEU A 112 7.69 -0.84 -9.66
C LEU A 112 8.18 -0.77 -11.11
N ILE A 113 9.49 -0.68 -11.34
CA ILE A 113 10.08 -0.74 -12.68
C ILE A 113 9.81 -2.10 -13.32
N ALA A 114 10.01 -3.21 -12.60
CA ALA A 114 9.69 -4.55 -13.08
C ALA A 114 8.19 -4.68 -13.40
N ALA A 115 7.32 -4.22 -12.50
CA ALA A 115 5.87 -4.23 -12.66
C ALA A 115 5.41 -3.45 -13.90
N LEU A 116 5.92 -2.21 -14.07
CA LEU A 116 5.59 -1.36 -15.21
C LEU A 116 6.14 -1.97 -16.51
N GLY A 117 7.38 -2.46 -16.50
CA GLY A 117 7.99 -3.11 -17.67
C GLY A 117 7.18 -4.30 -18.17
N VAL A 118 6.75 -5.19 -17.27
CA VAL A 118 5.91 -6.34 -17.63
C VAL A 118 4.50 -5.89 -18.02
N ALA A 119 3.93 -4.87 -17.37
CA ALA A 119 2.63 -4.31 -17.76
C ALA A 119 2.65 -3.74 -19.18
N LEU A 120 3.71 -3.03 -19.57
CA LEU A 120 3.90 -2.53 -20.95
C LEU A 120 3.98 -3.67 -21.99
N LEU A 121 4.68 -4.77 -21.66
CA LEU A 121 4.73 -5.94 -22.53
C LEU A 121 3.35 -6.60 -22.67
N LEU A 122 2.59 -6.68 -21.59
CA LEU A 122 1.25 -7.27 -21.54
C LEU A 122 0.15 -6.32 -22.06
N ALA A 123 0.41 -5.02 -22.21
CA ALA A 123 -0.54 -4.08 -22.81
C ALA A 123 -0.69 -4.32 -24.33
N GLN A 124 0.32 -4.89 -24.99
CA GLN A 124 0.27 -5.24 -26.40
C GLN A 124 -0.68 -6.43 -26.62
N LYS A 125 -1.48 -6.37 -27.71
CA LYS A 125 -2.38 -7.47 -28.08
C LYS A 125 -1.57 -8.70 -28.50
N ARG A 126 -1.52 -9.73 -27.64
CA ARG A 126 -0.85 -11.03 -27.93
C ARG A 126 -1.78 -12.20 -27.64
N ARG A 127 -1.61 -13.30 -28.36
CA ARG A 127 -2.30 -14.56 -28.05
C ARG A 127 -1.83 -15.09 -26.69
N GLY A 128 -2.76 -15.62 -25.88
CA GLY A 128 -2.42 -16.16 -24.54
C GLY A 128 -2.24 -15.11 -23.44
N GLN A 129 -2.64 -13.86 -23.62
CA GLN A 129 -2.47 -12.76 -22.67
C GLN A 129 -3.04 -13.07 -21.27
N ALA A 130 -4.14 -13.82 -21.18
CA ALA A 130 -4.73 -14.22 -19.90
C ALA A 130 -3.81 -15.17 -19.13
N PHE A 131 -3.16 -16.11 -19.82
CA PHE A 131 -2.19 -17.02 -19.20
C PHE A 131 -0.97 -16.27 -18.66
N TYR A 132 -0.38 -15.38 -19.45
CA TYR A 132 0.77 -14.58 -18.99
C TYR A 132 0.42 -13.70 -17.81
N ARG A 133 -0.76 -13.07 -17.78
CA ARG A 133 -1.23 -12.31 -16.62
C ARG A 133 -1.33 -13.18 -15.38
N ALA A 134 -1.93 -14.36 -15.49
CA ALA A 134 -2.05 -15.30 -14.37
C ALA A 134 -0.65 -15.74 -13.88
N ALA A 135 0.25 -16.10 -14.79
CA ALA A 135 1.60 -16.55 -14.47
C ALA A 135 2.42 -15.47 -13.76
N PHE A 136 2.39 -14.22 -14.22
CA PHE A 136 3.11 -13.11 -13.59
C PHE A 136 2.43 -12.59 -12.31
N TYR A 137 1.12 -12.83 -12.15
CA TYR A 137 0.42 -12.47 -10.93
C TYR A 137 0.53 -13.52 -9.83
N ALA A 138 0.72 -14.79 -10.18
CA ALA A 138 0.81 -15.91 -9.24
C ALA A 138 1.85 -15.69 -8.11
N PRO A 139 3.08 -15.19 -8.38
CA PRO A 139 4.03 -14.87 -7.32
C PRO A 139 3.49 -13.92 -6.25
N SER A 140 2.71 -12.91 -6.64
CA SER A 140 2.14 -11.96 -5.69
C SER A 140 1.03 -12.55 -4.82
N LEU A 141 0.29 -13.53 -5.32
CA LEU A 141 -0.72 -14.24 -4.53
C LEU A 141 -0.09 -15.15 -3.47
N ILE A 142 1.00 -15.81 -3.83
CA ILE A 142 1.70 -16.75 -2.96
C ILE A 142 2.69 -15.99 -2.05
N GLY A 143 3.26 -14.90 -2.55
CA GLY A 143 4.36 -14.15 -1.94
C GLY A 143 4.06 -13.53 -0.58
N ALA A 144 2.79 -13.27 -0.26
CA ALA A 144 2.36 -12.83 1.06
C ALA A 144 2.38 -13.96 2.12
N SER A 145 2.63 -15.22 1.71
CA SER A 145 2.63 -16.37 2.62
C SER A 145 4.00 -16.62 3.23
N VAL A 146 4.00 -17.06 4.48
CA VAL A 146 5.18 -17.56 5.19
C VAL A 146 5.90 -18.66 4.39
N SER A 147 5.14 -19.50 3.70
CA SER A 147 5.66 -20.63 2.91
C SER A 147 6.64 -20.21 1.83
N ILE A 148 6.39 -19.08 1.14
CA ILE A 148 7.30 -18.64 0.08
C ILE A 148 8.62 -18.14 0.63
N ALA A 149 8.62 -17.51 1.81
CA ALA A 149 9.85 -17.07 2.46
C ALA A 149 10.72 -18.27 2.89
N ILE A 150 10.08 -19.37 3.32
CA ILE A 150 10.77 -20.63 3.64
C ILE A 150 11.38 -21.25 2.37
N VAL A 151 10.59 -21.34 1.29
CA VAL A 151 11.09 -21.86 0.00
C VAL A 151 12.22 -20.99 -0.54
N TRP A 152 12.06 -19.67 -0.44
CA TRP A 152 13.09 -18.71 -0.86
C TRP A 152 14.38 -18.92 -0.10
N LYS A 153 14.30 -19.01 1.23
CA LYS A 153 15.46 -19.32 2.07
C LYS A 153 16.13 -20.64 1.66
N ALA A 154 15.34 -21.69 1.42
CA ALA A 154 15.88 -22.99 1.00
C ALA A 154 16.57 -22.97 -0.39
N ILE A 155 16.16 -22.06 -1.28
CA ILE A 155 16.76 -21.93 -2.62
C ILE A 155 18.06 -21.10 -2.57
N PHE A 156 18.11 -20.09 -1.70
CA PHE A 156 19.20 -19.10 -1.61
C PHE A 156 20.14 -19.32 -0.42
N SER A 157 19.98 -20.41 0.36
CA SER A 157 20.92 -20.77 1.44
C SER A 157 22.25 -21.30 0.89
N ASP A 158 23.23 -21.41 1.79
CA ASP A 158 24.51 -22.03 1.49
C ASP A 158 24.31 -23.45 0.96
N ASP A 159 25.12 -23.86 0.00
CA ASP A 159 25.03 -25.15 -0.72
C ASP A 159 23.72 -25.45 -1.44
N ALA A 160 22.84 -24.48 -1.54
CA ALA A 160 21.55 -24.62 -2.22
C ALA A 160 21.67 -24.45 -3.75
N ILE A 161 20.52 -24.51 -4.44
CA ILE A 161 20.47 -24.52 -5.93
C ILE A 161 21.14 -23.28 -6.52
N VAL A 162 20.91 -22.09 -5.95
CA VAL A 162 21.47 -20.83 -6.46
C VAL A 162 22.99 -20.81 -6.25
N ASP A 163 23.45 -21.15 -5.06
CA ASP A 163 24.87 -21.18 -4.73
C ASP A 163 25.65 -22.18 -5.63
N ARG A 164 25.18 -23.41 -5.74
CA ARG A 164 25.77 -24.41 -6.63
C ARG A 164 25.77 -23.98 -8.10
N THR A 165 24.71 -23.31 -8.55
CA THR A 165 24.67 -22.81 -9.94
C THR A 165 25.70 -21.71 -10.16
N GLN A 166 25.88 -20.81 -9.20
CA GLN A 166 26.89 -19.76 -9.26
C GLN A 166 28.31 -20.33 -9.30
N GLN A 167 28.58 -21.34 -8.48
CA GLN A 167 29.87 -22.04 -8.46
C GLN A 167 30.21 -22.69 -9.81
N ILE A 168 29.22 -23.25 -10.54
CA ILE A 168 29.41 -23.79 -11.91
C ILE A 168 29.91 -22.69 -12.88
N PHE A 169 29.49 -21.44 -12.70
CA PHE A 169 29.91 -20.29 -13.50
C PHE A 169 31.19 -19.61 -12.96
N GLY A 170 31.83 -20.18 -11.93
CA GLY A 170 33.03 -19.60 -11.31
C GLY A 170 32.75 -18.36 -10.46
N ILE A 171 31.47 -18.15 -10.06
CA ILE A 171 31.03 -17.05 -9.19
C ILE A 171 30.85 -17.63 -7.80
N ASP A 172 31.80 -17.33 -6.89
CA ASP A 172 31.73 -17.77 -5.50
C ASP A 172 31.33 -16.56 -4.63
N VAL A 173 30.03 -16.40 -4.44
CA VAL A 173 29.44 -15.31 -3.61
C VAL A 173 28.91 -15.87 -2.28
N GLY A 174 29.01 -17.18 -2.06
CA GLY A 174 28.39 -17.87 -0.92
C GLY A 174 26.85 -17.88 -1.00
N GLY A 175 26.19 -18.45 0.00
CA GLY A 175 24.75 -18.43 0.10
C GLY A 175 24.23 -17.04 0.45
N TRP A 176 23.29 -16.53 -0.34
CA TRP A 176 22.74 -15.17 -0.18
C TRP A 176 22.02 -14.94 1.15
N THR A 177 21.55 -16.00 1.80
CA THR A 177 20.85 -15.90 3.09
C THR A 177 21.74 -16.17 4.30
N GLY A 178 22.95 -16.73 4.07
CA GLY A 178 23.96 -16.96 5.10
C GLY A 178 24.94 -15.80 5.29
N ASP A 179 25.13 -14.97 4.27
CA ASP A 179 26.02 -13.83 4.29
C ASP A 179 25.30 -12.56 4.77
N PRO A 180 25.85 -11.86 5.80
CA PRO A 180 25.27 -10.61 6.33
C PRO A 180 25.13 -9.50 5.28
N GLU A 181 26.01 -9.41 4.29
CA GLU A 181 25.98 -8.38 3.27
C GLU A 181 25.01 -8.74 2.13
N MET A 182 24.84 -10.04 1.84
CA MET A 182 24.01 -10.51 0.72
C MET A 182 22.55 -10.71 1.06
N ILE A 183 22.21 -10.97 2.33
CA ILE A 183 20.85 -11.28 2.74
C ILE A 183 19.85 -10.18 2.40
N ILE A 184 20.24 -8.90 2.46
CA ILE A 184 19.36 -7.79 2.12
C ILE A 184 19.03 -7.76 0.62
N TYR A 185 19.97 -8.13 -0.24
CA TYR A 185 19.75 -8.25 -1.68
C TYR A 185 18.81 -9.42 -2.00
N SER A 186 18.92 -10.52 -1.25
CA SER A 186 17.96 -11.63 -1.32
C SER A 186 16.53 -11.19 -1.00
N LEU A 187 16.34 -10.35 0.02
CA LEU A 187 15.02 -9.77 0.35
C LEU A 187 14.51 -8.82 -0.74
N VAL A 188 15.39 -7.99 -1.30
CA VAL A 188 15.03 -7.13 -2.44
C VAL A 188 14.61 -7.98 -3.65
N ALA A 189 15.36 -9.03 -3.97
CA ALA A 189 15.03 -9.95 -5.07
C ALA A 189 13.68 -10.63 -4.86
N LEU A 190 13.37 -11.10 -3.62
CA LEU A 190 12.07 -11.65 -3.26
C LEU A 190 10.94 -10.62 -3.46
N THR A 191 11.16 -9.38 -3.06
CA THR A 191 10.19 -8.29 -3.21
C THR A 191 9.96 -7.95 -4.67
N VAL A 192 11.03 -7.85 -5.45
CA VAL A 192 10.94 -7.62 -6.90
C VAL A 192 10.20 -8.77 -7.59
N TRP A 193 10.45 -10.02 -7.21
CA TRP A 193 9.74 -11.18 -7.76
C TRP A 193 8.21 -11.11 -7.53
N GLN A 194 7.76 -10.42 -6.47
CA GLN A 194 6.35 -10.20 -6.16
C GLN A 194 5.74 -8.98 -6.86
N PHE A 195 6.21 -8.60 -8.03
CA PHE A 195 5.74 -7.43 -8.77
C PHE A 195 4.33 -7.55 -9.36
N GLY A 196 3.67 -8.71 -9.27
CA GLY A 196 2.42 -9.01 -9.98
C GLY A 196 1.25 -8.11 -9.62
N ALA A 197 1.07 -7.75 -8.34
CA ALA A 197 -0.03 -6.87 -7.92
C ALA A 197 0.09 -5.46 -8.52
N PRO A 198 1.19 -4.71 -8.38
CA PRO A 198 1.35 -3.43 -9.04
C PRO A 198 1.35 -3.53 -10.58
N MET A 199 1.83 -4.64 -11.16
CA MET A 199 1.74 -4.89 -12.60
C MET A 199 0.30 -4.89 -13.11
N VAL A 200 -0.63 -5.54 -12.40
CA VAL A 200 -2.06 -5.57 -12.80
C VAL A 200 -2.67 -4.17 -12.73
N ILE A 201 -2.33 -3.39 -11.70
CA ILE A 201 -2.78 -2.01 -11.54
C ILE A 201 -2.25 -1.13 -12.68
N PHE A 202 -0.94 -1.23 -13.01
CA PHE A 202 -0.36 -0.54 -14.17
C PHE A 202 -1.02 -0.96 -15.49
N LEU A 203 -1.25 -2.24 -15.68
CA LEU A 203 -1.90 -2.75 -16.89
C LEU A 203 -3.34 -2.22 -17.05
N ALA A 204 -4.07 -2.03 -15.94
CA ALA A 204 -5.39 -1.41 -15.98
C ALA A 204 -5.30 0.07 -16.38
N GLY A 205 -4.35 0.83 -15.82
CA GLY A 205 -4.10 2.22 -16.18
C GLY A 205 -3.66 2.38 -17.64
N LEU A 206 -2.73 1.55 -18.11
CA LEU A 206 -2.25 1.57 -19.52
C LEU A 206 -3.37 1.35 -20.53
N LYS A 207 -4.42 0.61 -20.18
CA LYS A 207 -5.57 0.37 -21.06
C LYS A 207 -6.56 1.52 -21.14
N GLN A 208 -6.49 2.46 -20.20
CA GLN A 208 -7.34 3.65 -20.17
C GLN A 208 -6.79 4.76 -21.07
N VAL A 209 -5.50 4.72 -21.43
CA VAL A 209 -4.89 5.72 -22.30
C VAL A 209 -5.54 5.67 -23.69
N PRO A 210 -6.12 6.80 -24.19
CA PRO A 210 -6.77 6.86 -25.49
C PRO A 210 -5.79 6.51 -26.64
N ARG A 211 -6.23 5.68 -27.57
CA ARG A 211 -5.41 5.27 -28.72
C ARG A 211 -5.13 6.40 -29.68
N GLU A 212 -6.04 7.34 -29.79
CA GLU A 212 -5.95 8.52 -30.63
C GLU A 212 -4.69 9.33 -30.35
N LEU A 213 -4.25 9.41 -29.08
CA LEU A 213 -3.00 10.08 -28.71
C LEU A 213 -1.76 9.40 -29.30
N TYR A 214 -1.77 8.06 -29.35
CA TYR A 214 -0.66 7.31 -29.94
C TYR A 214 -0.67 7.40 -31.48
N GLU A 215 -1.85 7.40 -32.10
CA GLU A 215 -2.03 7.52 -33.56
C GLU A 215 -1.62 8.91 -34.02
N ALA A 216 -2.04 9.98 -33.34
CA ALA A 216 -1.60 11.35 -33.63
C ALA A 216 -0.07 11.49 -33.52
N ALA A 217 0.52 10.98 -32.43
CA ALA A 217 1.97 11.02 -32.26
C ALA A 217 2.75 10.20 -33.30
N GLU A 218 2.13 9.16 -33.88
CA GLU A 218 2.72 8.39 -34.96
C GLU A 218 2.74 9.17 -36.27
N VAL A 219 1.68 9.91 -36.56
CA VAL A 219 1.62 10.83 -37.71
C VAL A 219 2.67 11.93 -37.58
N ASP A 220 2.91 12.43 -36.33
CA ASP A 220 3.95 13.42 -36.04
C ASP A 220 5.39 12.83 -36.03
N GLY A 221 5.56 11.53 -36.35
CA GLY A 221 6.86 10.85 -36.41
C GLY A 221 7.49 10.55 -35.04
N ALA A 222 6.72 10.56 -33.96
CA ALA A 222 7.23 10.24 -32.63
C ALA A 222 7.54 8.75 -32.48
N GLY A 223 8.80 8.42 -32.21
CA GLY A 223 9.26 7.06 -31.93
C GLY A 223 8.72 6.51 -30.60
N PRO A 224 8.86 5.17 -30.35
CA PRO A 224 8.29 4.52 -29.18
C PRO A 224 8.76 5.12 -27.85
N TRP A 225 10.03 5.49 -27.73
CA TRP A 225 10.62 6.10 -26.55
C TRP A 225 10.02 7.47 -26.24
N ARG A 226 9.83 8.32 -27.29
CA ARG A 226 9.21 9.63 -27.14
C ARG A 226 7.74 9.52 -26.76
N ARG A 227 6.99 8.55 -27.33
CA ARG A 227 5.61 8.24 -26.94
C ARG A 227 5.51 7.77 -25.50
N PHE A 228 6.44 6.95 -25.02
CA PHE A 228 6.46 6.52 -23.62
C PHE A 228 6.60 7.69 -22.64
N TRP A 229 7.58 8.57 -22.84
CA TRP A 229 7.84 9.67 -21.91
C TRP A 229 6.82 10.81 -22.00
N ASN A 230 6.28 11.11 -23.17
CA ASN A 230 5.42 12.26 -23.38
C ASN A 230 3.92 11.94 -23.36
N ILE A 231 3.53 10.66 -23.54
CA ILE A 231 2.12 10.25 -23.54
C ILE A 231 1.87 9.21 -22.44
N THR A 232 2.56 8.07 -22.52
CA THR A 232 2.25 6.94 -21.64
C THR A 232 2.47 7.31 -20.16
N LEU A 233 3.67 7.77 -19.82
CA LEU A 233 4.04 8.04 -18.42
C LEU A 233 3.21 9.19 -17.79
N PRO A 234 2.97 10.33 -18.45
CA PRO A 234 2.09 11.37 -17.93
C PRO A 234 0.64 10.88 -17.72
N MET A 235 0.07 10.14 -18.69
CA MET A 235 -1.31 9.65 -18.60
C MET A 235 -1.52 8.63 -17.50
N ILE A 236 -0.52 7.77 -17.22
CA ILE A 236 -0.60 6.80 -16.12
C ILE A 236 -0.04 7.36 -14.80
N SER A 237 0.35 8.62 -14.73
CA SER A 237 0.96 9.20 -13.53
C SER A 237 0.09 9.10 -12.27
N PRO A 238 -1.27 9.17 -12.28
CA PRO A 238 -2.10 8.90 -11.11
C PRO A 238 -1.97 7.45 -10.63
N VAL A 239 -1.92 6.51 -11.56
CA VAL A 239 -1.75 5.08 -11.26
C VAL A 239 -0.34 4.78 -10.75
N LEU A 240 0.68 5.45 -11.31
CA LEU A 240 2.05 5.38 -10.84
C LEU A 240 2.16 5.92 -9.41
N PHE A 241 1.58 7.08 -9.12
CA PHE A 241 1.55 7.65 -7.78
C PHE A 241 0.89 6.71 -6.77
N PHE A 242 -0.26 6.13 -7.12
CA PHE A 242 -0.96 5.18 -6.26
C PHE A 242 -0.10 3.95 -5.93
N ASN A 243 0.57 3.36 -6.94
CA ASN A 243 1.47 2.23 -6.72
C ASN A 243 2.70 2.63 -5.88
N VAL A 244 3.33 3.79 -6.14
CA VAL A 244 4.44 4.30 -5.34
C VAL A 244 4.04 4.45 -3.88
N LEU A 245 2.86 5.03 -3.64
CA LEU A 245 2.32 5.24 -2.28
C LEU A 245 2.13 3.90 -1.55
N LEU A 246 1.39 2.98 -2.15
CA LEU A 246 1.10 1.68 -1.53
C LEU A 246 2.37 0.86 -1.30
N GLU A 247 3.23 0.76 -2.30
CA GLU A 247 4.46 -0.05 -2.18
C GLU A 247 5.45 0.57 -1.18
N THR A 248 5.52 1.89 -1.08
CA THR A 248 6.33 2.55 -0.05
C THR A 248 5.83 2.20 1.35
N ILE A 249 4.52 2.30 1.60
CA ILE A 249 3.93 1.93 2.90
C ILE A 249 4.19 0.46 3.21
N HIS A 250 3.97 -0.47 2.26
CA HIS A 250 4.22 -1.90 2.45
C HIS A 250 5.70 -2.20 2.72
N SER A 251 6.62 -1.52 2.03
CA SER A 251 8.06 -1.73 2.20
C SER A 251 8.56 -1.27 3.57
N PHE A 252 8.01 -0.20 4.15
CA PHE A 252 8.33 0.17 5.54
C PHE A 252 7.82 -0.83 6.57
N GLN A 253 6.79 -1.60 6.23
CA GLN A 253 6.15 -2.57 7.12
C GLN A 253 6.61 -4.02 6.87
N ILE A 254 7.67 -4.23 6.08
CA ILE A 254 8.19 -5.57 5.82
C ILE A 254 8.63 -6.22 7.12
N PHE A 255 8.05 -7.37 7.45
CA PHE A 255 8.40 -8.14 8.64
C PHE A 255 8.56 -9.63 8.32
N SER A 256 7.49 -10.30 7.91
CA SER A 256 7.46 -11.76 7.79
C SER A 256 8.56 -12.33 6.90
N SER A 257 8.78 -11.72 5.73
CA SER A 257 9.82 -12.16 4.81
C SER A 257 11.22 -11.94 5.41
N ALA A 258 11.48 -10.79 6.04
CA ALA A 258 12.76 -10.48 6.65
C ALA A 258 13.04 -11.41 7.84
N TYR A 259 12.04 -11.64 8.70
CA TYR A 259 12.15 -12.52 9.85
C TYR A 259 12.44 -13.98 9.45
N ILE A 260 11.71 -14.53 8.46
CA ILE A 260 11.83 -15.93 8.06
C ILE A 260 13.13 -16.18 7.27
N VAL A 261 13.44 -15.33 6.31
CA VAL A 261 14.66 -15.42 5.52
C VAL A 261 15.88 -15.20 6.42
N GLY A 262 15.77 -14.30 7.42
CA GLY A 262 16.81 -14.01 8.38
C GLY A 262 17.11 -15.14 9.38
N GLY A 263 16.22 -16.13 9.53
CA GLY A 263 16.46 -17.27 10.43
C GLY A 263 15.34 -17.60 11.38
N GLY A 264 14.39 -16.69 11.58
CA GLY A 264 13.22 -16.91 12.47
C GLY A 264 13.63 -17.07 13.94
N ALA A 265 12.83 -17.82 14.71
CA ALA A 265 13.01 -18.04 16.16
C ALA A 265 14.29 -18.80 16.57
N GLY A 266 15.23 -19.06 15.67
CA GLY A 266 16.45 -19.84 15.93
C GLY A 266 17.65 -19.04 16.46
N GLY A 267 17.45 -17.83 16.99
CA GLY A 267 18.51 -16.99 17.58
C GLY A 267 19.09 -15.90 16.67
N ASN A 268 18.77 -15.92 15.37
CA ASN A 268 19.17 -14.89 14.40
C ASN A 268 17.93 -14.29 13.73
N ALA A 269 16.97 -13.82 14.53
CA ALA A 269 15.66 -13.35 14.06
C ALA A 269 15.72 -12.32 12.91
N CYS A 270 16.82 -11.54 12.83
CA CYS A 270 17.02 -10.49 11.84
C CYS A 270 18.20 -10.76 10.90
N GLY A 271 18.52 -12.03 10.68
CA GLY A 271 19.59 -12.47 9.82
C GLY A 271 20.98 -12.53 10.47
N PRO A 272 21.94 -13.15 9.78
CA PRO A 272 23.31 -13.25 10.27
C PRO A 272 23.87 -11.85 10.50
N ALA A 273 24.50 -11.64 11.66
CA ALA A 273 25.10 -10.37 12.09
C ALA A 273 24.19 -9.14 11.83
N ASP A 274 22.88 -9.28 12.04
CA ASP A 274 21.89 -8.23 11.83
C ASP A 274 21.74 -7.74 10.35
N GLY A 275 22.22 -8.51 9.37
CA GLY A 275 22.26 -8.13 7.95
C GLY A 275 20.89 -7.85 7.32
N SER A 276 19.83 -8.50 7.79
CA SER A 276 18.45 -8.21 7.39
C SER A 276 17.61 -7.55 8.50
N MET A 277 18.26 -6.87 9.44
CA MET A 277 17.58 -6.21 10.56
C MET A 277 16.82 -4.98 10.08
N VAL A 278 15.66 -5.21 9.44
CA VAL A 278 14.71 -4.14 9.18
C VAL A 278 14.06 -3.67 10.49
N TYR A 279 13.53 -2.46 10.48
CA TYR A 279 12.96 -1.80 11.65
C TYR A 279 11.90 -2.66 12.38
N THR A 280 10.98 -3.25 11.62
CA THR A 280 9.91 -4.10 12.15
C THR A 280 10.43 -5.39 12.78
N CYS A 281 11.54 -5.94 12.25
CA CYS A 281 12.20 -7.10 12.84
C CYS A 281 12.84 -6.72 14.19
N TYR A 282 13.55 -5.60 14.26
CA TYR A 282 14.14 -5.11 15.52
C TYR A 282 13.07 -4.79 16.56
N LEU A 283 11.96 -4.14 16.14
CA LEU A 283 10.79 -3.91 17.00
C LEU A 283 10.26 -5.23 17.59
N TYR A 284 10.14 -6.27 16.78
CA TYR A 284 9.68 -7.59 17.23
C TYR A 284 10.63 -8.21 18.26
N VAL A 285 11.94 -8.15 18.00
CA VAL A 285 12.95 -8.65 18.95
C VAL A 285 12.84 -7.92 20.29
N GLN A 286 12.71 -6.59 20.28
CA GLN A 286 12.59 -5.83 21.53
C GLN A 286 11.29 -6.16 22.28
N GLY A 287 10.16 -6.22 21.56
CA GLY A 287 8.86 -6.46 22.20
C GLY A 287 8.65 -7.88 22.70
N PHE A 288 8.96 -8.86 21.85
CA PHE A 288 8.57 -10.26 22.10
C PHE A 288 9.72 -11.15 22.59
N GLU A 289 10.94 -10.96 22.08
CA GLU A 289 12.07 -11.77 22.52
C GLU A 289 12.71 -11.21 23.81
N ASN A 290 12.85 -9.87 23.87
CA ASN A 290 13.39 -9.18 25.04
C ASN A 290 12.31 -8.75 26.06
N SER A 291 11.03 -9.02 25.78
CA SER A 291 9.89 -8.65 26.63
C SER A 291 9.81 -7.14 26.98
N ARG A 292 10.33 -6.26 26.12
CA ARG A 292 10.35 -4.80 26.32
C ARG A 292 9.23 -4.14 25.54
N MET A 293 7.99 -4.42 25.94
CA MET A 293 6.79 -3.94 25.22
C MET A 293 6.64 -2.42 25.23
N GLY A 294 7.09 -1.73 26.28
CA GLY A 294 7.10 -0.28 26.32
C GLY A 294 7.96 0.33 25.21
N LEU A 295 9.20 -0.16 25.08
CA LEU A 295 10.13 0.27 24.02
C LEU A 295 9.60 -0.10 22.62
N ALA A 296 9.08 -1.32 22.43
CA ALA A 296 8.51 -1.75 21.17
C ALA A 296 7.31 -0.90 20.76
N SER A 297 6.47 -0.50 21.71
CA SER A 297 5.36 0.43 21.48
C SER A 297 5.85 1.82 21.06
N ALA A 298 6.89 2.35 21.69
CA ALA A 298 7.52 3.61 21.28
C ALA A 298 8.07 3.53 19.84
N MET A 299 8.73 2.42 19.50
CA MET A 299 9.20 2.14 18.14
C MET A 299 8.04 2.08 17.13
N ALA A 300 6.94 1.39 17.46
CA ALA A 300 5.77 1.28 16.58
C ALA A 300 5.16 2.65 16.27
N TRP A 301 5.02 3.51 17.28
CA TRP A 301 4.51 4.86 17.10
C TRP A 301 5.46 5.76 16.31
N LEU A 302 6.77 5.62 16.50
CA LEU A 302 7.74 6.35 15.68
C LEU A 302 7.67 5.90 14.21
N LEU A 303 7.54 4.60 13.94
CA LEU A 303 7.36 4.09 12.58
C LEU A 303 6.08 4.64 11.93
N LEU A 304 4.98 4.68 12.69
CA LEU A 304 3.71 5.26 12.21
C LEU A 304 3.91 6.73 11.80
N VAL A 305 4.56 7.53 12.65
CA VAL A 305 4.86 8.93 12.35
C VAL A 305 5.77 9.05 11.13
N ALA A 306 6.81 8.23 11.03
CA ALA A 306 7.74 8.23 9.91
C ALA A 306 7.02 7.90 8.59
N VAL A 307 6.19 6.86 8.56
CA VAL A 307 5.40 6.48 7.38
C VAL A 307 4.38 7.56 7.02
N ALA A 308 3.72 8.17 8.02
CA ALA A 308 2.79 9.28 7.79
C ALA A 308 3.49 10.51 7.18
N LEU A 309 4.71 10.84 7.65
CA LEU A 309 5.51 11.93 7.08
C LEU A 309 5.93 11.64 5.64
N VAL A 310 6.44 10.44 5.36
CA VAL A 310 6.80 10.02 4.00
C VAL A 310 5.57 10.09 3.09
N THR A 311 4.43 9.59 3.55
CA THR A 311 3.15 9.65 2.84
C THR A 311 2.74 11.11 2.57
N ALA A 312 2.85 12.00 3.56
CA ALA A 312 2.54 13.42 3.40
C ALA A 312 3.46 14.09 2.36
N VAL A 313 4.76 13.74 2.36
CA VAL A 313 5.73 14.22 1.36
C VAL A 313 5.37 13.72 -0.04
N LEU A 314 4.98 12.46 -0.19
CA LEU A 314 4.51 11.91 -1.48
C LEU A 314 3.27 12.65 -1.97
N PHE A 315 2.27 12.89 -1.10
CA PHE A 315 1.08 13.69 -1.45
C PHE A 315 1.40 15.15 -1.79
N TRP A 316 2.39 15.74 -1.13
CA TRP A 316 2.82 17.08 -1.49
C TRP A 316 3.54 17.10 -2.85
N SER A 317 4.35 16.09 -3.15
CA SER A 317 5.10 15.98 -4.40
C SER A 317 4.22 15.73 -5.61
N GLN A 318 3.08 15.04 -5.46
CA GLN A 318 2.17 14.66 -6.55
C GLN A 318 1.71 15.87 -7.38
N LYS A 319 1.52 17.03 -6.74
CA LYS A 319 1.08 18.27 -7.40
C LYS A 319 2.00 18.72 -8.55
N ARG A 320 3.23 18.21 -8.63
CA ARG A 320 4.23 18.63 -9.62
C ARG A 320 4.34 17.67 -10.82
N TRP A 321 3.93 16.40 -10.67
CA TRP A 321 4.19 15.39 -11.69
C TRP A 321 2.99 14.48 -11.99
N VAL A 322 1.95 14.51 -11.17
CA VAL A 322 0.73 13.73 -11.42
C VAL A 322 -0.25 14.60 -12.20
N HIS A 323 -0.66 14.09 -13.37
CA HIS A 323 -1.63 14.74 -14.25
C HIS A 323 -2.98 14.07 -14.04
N TYR A 324 -3.91 14.74 -13.36
CA TYR A 324 -5.32 14.34 -13.32
C TYR A 324 -6.01 14.94 -14.55
N GLU A 325 -6.76 14.12 -15.29
CA GLU A 325 -7.71 14.68 -16.26
C GLU A 325 -8.73 15.49 -15.43
N GLU A 326 -8.70 16.83 -15.57
CA GLU A 326 -9.75 17.68 -15.02
C GLU A 326 -11.04 17.22 -15.70
N GLY A 327 -11.96 16.68 -14.91
CA GLY A 327 -13.19 16.07 -15.40
C GLY A 327 -13.98 17.01 -16.31
N ALA A 328 -14.35 16.49 -17.47
CA ALA A 328 -15.33 17.08 -18.35
C ALA A 328 -16.70 17.10 -17.68
#